data_bd0ef1c8ada090e57fbb7e94badee2ac
#
_entry.id   bd0ef1c8ada090e57fbb7e94badee2ac
#
_cell.length_a   1.000
_cell.length_b   1.000
_cell.length_c   1.000
_cell.angle_alpha   90.00
_cell.angle_beta   90.00
_cell.angle_gamma   90.00
#
_symmetry.space_group_name_H-M   'P 1'
#
loop_
_entity.id
_entity.type
_entity.pdbx_description
1 polymer ?
#
loop_
_entity_poly.entity_id
_entity_poly.type
_entity_poly.pdbx_seq_one_letter_code
_entity_poly.pdbx_strand_id
1 'polypeptide(L)'
;MKKIVLWIVSSTVAILVLVQCKPKTETEVAEPTKEVVNPDSHQIIVKEVLQANAYTYLLVAEAKKDYWIAIPKTEVTVGKTYSYEDGLEMKAFESKDLKRTFDSVLFVEGIIDPNPPVETETTSSIPKVASSAALSKGITLAKGGISLFQLYGTRDKLEGKTVILTGKVVKFMPDIMKKNWVHLQDGSNFNGFNDITITTLEKVKIDDIVSLKGKVVLNKDLGSGYKYDVLVEDAVLVK
;
A
#
# COMPACT_ATOMS: atom_id res chain seq x y z
N MET A 1 72.15 -20.16 -4.66
CA MET A 1 73.14 -20.79 -3.80
C MET A 1 72.50 -21.16 -2.48
N LYS A 2 72.53 -22.46 -2.23
CA LYS A 2 72.71 -23.11 -0.90
C LYS A 2 71.62 -22.80 0.14
N LYS A 3 70.86 -23.70 0.58
CA LYS A 3 70.95 -25.09 1.15
C LYS A 3 70.16 -25.04 2.45
N ILE A 4 69.13 -25.91 2.62
CA ILE A 4 69.16 -27.19 3.37
C ILE A 4 69.14 -26.95 4.87
N VAL A 5 68.34 -27.52 5.79
CA VAL A 5 68.00 -28.88 6.16
C VAL A 5 67.07 -28.78 7.38
N LEU A 6 65.90 -29.37 7.48
CA LEU A 6 65.57 -30.73 7.96
C LEU A 6 65.74 -30.96 9.46
N TRP A 7 64.79 -31.52 10.14
CA TRP A 7 64.70 -32.59 11.15
C TRP A 7 63.63 -32.27 12.22
N ILE A 8 62.54 -32.94 12.29
CA ILE A 8 62.13 -34.31 12.71
C ILE A 8 62.08 -34.42 14.26
N VAL A 9 61.01 -35.11 14.66
CA VAL A 9 60.77 -36.03 15.80
C VAL A 9 59.79 -35.47 16.84
N SER A 10 58.51 -35.86 16.76
CA SER A 10 57.90 -36.98 17.48
C SER A 10 57.85 -36.84 19.01
N SER A 11 56.72 -36.74 19.58
CA SER A 11 56.31 -37.62 20.67
C SER A 11 54.83 -37.48 21.03
N THR A 12 54.15 -38.56 20.97
CA THR A 12 52.83 -38.88 21.47
C THR A 12 52.74 -38.79 22.97
N VAL A 13 51.75 -38.06 23.50
CA VAL A 13 51.15 -38.41 24.80
C VAL A 13 49.64 -38.21 24.71
N ALA A 14 48.94 -39.32 24.76
CA ALA A 14 47.49 -39.35 24.94
C ALA A 14 47.17 -39.06 26.41
N ILE A 15 46.46 -38.00 26.68
CA ILE A 15 45.80 -37.81 27.97
C ILE A 15 44.30 -37.71 27.70
N LEU A 16 43.61 -38.78 28.07
CA LEU A 16 42.16 -38.90 28.11
C LEU A 16 41.66 -38.12 29.34
N VAL A 17 41.07 -36.93 29.11
CA VAL A 17 40.35 -36.22 30.16
C VAL A 17 38.85 -36.25 29.83
N LEU A 18 38.14 -37.08 30.58
CA LEU A 18 36.69 -37.04 30.66
C LEU A 18 36.26 -35.74 31.31
N VAL A 19 35.69 -34.82 30.54
CA VAL A 19 34.99 -33.66 31.07
C VAL A 19 33.52 -33.85 30.82
N GLN A 20 32.78 -33.97 31.91
CA GLN A 20 31.35 -34.07 32.00
C GLN A 20 30.70 -32.84 31.38
N CYS A 21 29.88 -33.04 30.34
CA CYS A 21 28.97 -32.02 29.82
C CYS A 21 27.82 -31.79 30.81
N LYS A 22 27.81 -30.62 31.46
CA LYS A 22 26.58 -30.04 31.99
C LYS A 22 25.84 -29.36 30.84
N PRO A 23 24.52 -29.54 30.69
CA PRO A 23 23.76 -28.76 29.72
C PRO A 23 23.67 -27.31 30.18
N LYS A 24 24.32 -26.41 29.49
CA LYS A 24 24.12 -24.96 29.62
C LYS A 24 22.90 -24.60 28.78
N THR A 25 21.85 -24.21 29.46
CA THR A 25 20.66 -23.61 28.82
C THR A 25 21.13 -22.31 28.14
N GLU A 26 21.31 -22.40 26.85
CA GLU A 26 21.56 -21.25 26.01
C GLU A 26 20.20 -20.57 25.76
N THR A 27 19.99 -19.46 26.43
CA THR A 27 18.87 -18.56 26.11
C THR A 27 19.18 -18.00 24.73
N GLU A 28 18.48 -18.51 23.74
CA GLU A 28 18.48 -17.98 22.38
C GLU A 28 17.96 -16.54 22.43
N VAL A 29 18.90 -15.60 22.40
CA VAL A 29 18.59 -14.19 22.17
C VAL A 29 18.15 -14.12 20.73
N ALA A 30 16.85 -13.91 20.52
CA ALA A 30 16.28 -13.64 19.20
C ALA A 30 17.06 -12.47 18.57
N GLU A 31 17.74 -12.75 17.48
CA GLU A 31 18.30 -11.72 16.61
C GLU A 31 17.14 -10.78 16.18
N PRO A 32 17.36 -9.46 16.19
CA PRO A 32 16.36 -8.55 15.69
C PRO A 32 16.13 -8.85 14.19
N THR A 33 14.93 -9.27 13.88
CA THR A 33 14.46 -9.41 12.50
C THR A 33 14.78 -8.12 11.77
N LYS A 34 15.66 -8.18 10.77
CA LYS A 34 15.92 -7.04 9.88
C LYS A 34 14.58 -6.70 9.20
N GLU A 35 13.99 -5.60 9.61
CA GLU A 35 12.91 -4.98 8.84
C GLU A 35 13.40 -4.80 7.40
N VAL A 36 12.67 -5.34 6.46
CA VAL A 36 12.86 -5.05 5.04
C VAL A 36 12.33 -3.63 4.84
N VAL A 37 13.19 -2.65 5.08
CA VAL A 37 12.90 -1.25 4.78
C VAL A 37 12.91 -1.13 3.27
N ASN A 38 11.73 -0.93 2.68
CA ASN A 38 11.60 -0.56 1.27
C ASN A 38 12.31 0.79 1.10
N PRO A 39 13.32 0.95 0.22
CA PRO A 39 14.11 2.18 0.12
C PRO A 39 13.29 3.42 -0.25
N ASP A 40 12.05 3.25 -0.71
CA ASP A 40 11.14 4.32 -1.11
C ASP A 40 10.06 4.63 -0.05
N SER A 41 10.15 4.05 1.16
CA SER A 41 9.16 4.31 2.21
C SER A 41 9.59 5.47 3.13
N HIS A 42 8.66 6.40 3.35
CA HIS A 42 8.81 7.51 4.29
C HIS A 42 8.40 7.08 5.69
N GLN A 43 9.26 7.28 6.68
CA GLN A 43 8.92 7.09 8.10
C GLN A 43 8.58 8.42 8.76
N ILE A 44 7.39 8.51 9.33
CA ILE A 44 6.83 9.71 9.91
C ILE A 44 6.39 9.50 11.35
N ILE A 45 6.47 10.55 12.15
CA ILE A 45 5.87 10.61 13.49
C ILE A 45 4.70 11.60 13.44
N VAL A 46 3.52 11.16 13.87
CA VAL A 46 2.33 12.01 13.89
C VAL A 46 2.38 12.98 15.05
N LYS A 47 2.28 14.28 14.76
CA LYS A 47 2.25 15.39 15.75
C LYS A 47 0.84 15.89 16.04
N GLU A 48 0.01 15.97 15.02
CA GLU A 48 -1.36 16.48 15.12
C GLU A 48 -2.28 15.71 14.17
N VAL A 49 -3.52 15.53 14.56
CA VAL A 49 -4.56 14.85 13.77
C VAL A 49 -5.78 15.74 13.67
N LEU A 50 -6.22 16.03 12.45
CA LEU A 50 -7.46 16.74 12.17
C LEU A 50 -8.39 15.83 11.37
N GLN A 51 -9.50 15.46 11.96
CA GLN A 51 -10.52 14.62 11.33
C GLN A 51 -11.47 15.47 10.48
N ALA A 52 -11.65 15.08 9.22
CA ALA A 52 -12.66 15.64 8.33
C ALA A 52 -13.63 14.54 7.86
N ASN A 53 -14.56 14.87 6.96
CA ASN A 53 -15.57 13.92 6.51
C ASN A 53 -14.96 12.76 5.71
N ALA A 54 -14.08 13.07 4.77
CA ALA A 54 -13.47 12.10 3.86
C ALA A 54 -11.99 11.83 4.15
N TYR A 55 -11.32 12.74 4.86
CA TYR A 55 -9.87 12.70 5.10
C TYR A 55 -9.53 12.84 6.58
N THR A 56 -8.42 12.23 6.96
CA THR A 56 -7.67 12.54 8.17
C THR A 56 -6.43 13.31 7.75
N TYR A 57 -6.28 14.55 8.23
CA TYR A 57 -5.10 15.38 8.00
C TYR A 57 -4.15 15.20 9.17
N LEU A 58 -2.90 14.94 8.87
CA LEU A 58 -1.86 14.69 9.85
C LEU A 58 -0.74 15.70 9.69
N LEU A 59 -0.41 16.43 10.75
CA LEU A 59 0.89 17.09 10.83
C LEU A 59 1.91 16.04 11.23
N VAL A 60 2.90 15.80 10.39
CA VAL A 60 3.89 14.76 10.61
C VAL A 60 5.30 15.35 10.63
N ALA A 61 6.19 14.68 11.36
CA ALA A 61 7.61 14.95 11.36
C ALA A 61 8.36 13.83 10.65
N GLU A 62 9.23 14.20 9.72
CA GLU A 62 10.20 13.33 9.07
C GLU A 62 11.57 14.02 9.02
N ALA A 63 12.62 13.35 9.51
CA ALA A 63 14.01 13.82 9.44
C ALA A 63 14.21 15.33 9.73
N LYS A 64 13.53 15.92 10.73
CA LYS A 64 13.56 17.33 11.16
C LYS A 64 12.71 18.30 10.30
N LYS A 65 11.84 17.80 9.45
CA LYS A 65 10.87 18.61 8.73
C LYS A 65 9.46 18.26 9.18
N ASP A 66 8.62 19.25 9.35
CA ASP A 66 7.21 19.08 9.61
C ASP A 66 6.43 19.45 8.36
N TYR A 67 5.45 18.61 8.00
CA TYR A 67 4.58 18.87 6.86
C TYR A 67 3.22 18.20 7.06
N TRP A 68 2.24 18.63 6.28
CA TRP A 68 0.90 18.06 6.30
C TRP A 68 0.76 16.96 5.28
N ILE A 69 0.18 15.83 5.72
CA ILE A 69 -0.32 14.80 4.83
C ILE A 69 -1.83 14.64 5.01
N ALA A 70 -2.52 14.21 3.97
CA ALA A 70 -3.93 13.85 3.98
C ALA A 70 -4.07 12.38 3.56
N ILE A 71 -4.72 11.59 4.40
CA ILE A 71 -5.03 10.19 4.14
C ILE A 71 -6.54 10.00 4.09
N PRO A 72 -7.07 8.95 3.47
CA PRO A 72 -8.46 8.57 3.62
C PRO A 72 -8.82 8.43 5.10
N LYS A 73 -10.07 8.75 5.44
CA LYS A 73 -10.51 8.79 6.83
C LYS A 73 -10.09 7.54 7.60
N THR A 74 -9.22 7.72 8.57
CA THR A 74 -8.60 6.65 9.35
C THR A 74 -8.36 7.14 10.78
N GLU A 75 -8.53 6.27 11.77
CA GLU A 75 -8.14 6.56 13.15
C GLU A 75 -6.62 6.48 13.28
N VAL A 76 -6.01 7.55 13.80
CA VAL A 76 -4.55 7.67 13.92
C VAL A 76 -4.17 8.17 15.30
N THR A 77 -3.12 7.61 15.87
CA THR A 77 -2.62 7.98 17.20
C THR A 77 -1.48 8.98 17.11
N VAL A 78 -1.63 10.11 17.79
CA VAL A 78 -0.57 11.13 17.93
C VAL A 78 0.65 10.53 18.66
N GLY A 79 1.85 10.88 18.22
CA GLY A 79 3.11 10.39 18.78
C GLY A 79 3.56 9.04 18.25
N LYS A 80 2.72 8.33 17.50
CA LYS A 80 3.05 7.03 16.92
C LYS A 80 3.80 7.21 15.59
N THR A 81 4.68 6.25 15.29
CA THR A 81 5.40 6.18 14.01
C THR A 81 4.55 5.39 13.00
N TYR A 82 4.49 5.88 11.79
CA TYR A 82 3.86 5.23 10.63
C TYR A 82 4.81 5.32 9.45
N SER A 83 4.51 4.57 8.40
CA SER A 83 5.18 4.71 7.10
C SER A 83 4.17 4.90 5.98
N TYR A 84 4.58 5.56 4.91
CA TYR A 84 3.83 5.64 3.65
C TYR A 84 4.83 5.57 2.48
N GLU A 85 4.34 5.26 1.29
CA GLU A 85 5.20 5.11 0.11
C GLU A 85 5.28 6.42 -0.68
N ASP A 86 4.22 6.79 -1.37
CA ASP A 86 4.17 7.96 -2.25
C ASP A 86 3.02 8.91 -1.88
N GLY A 87 3.11 10.16 -2.32
CA GLY A 87 2.06 11.14 -2.10
C GLY A 87 1.98 12.23 -3.18
N LEU A 88 0.77 12.66 -3.50
CA LEU A 88 0.51 13.78 -4.40
C LEU A 88 0.53 15.11 -3.64
N GLU A 89 1.54 15.95 -3.88
CA GLU A 89 1.58 17.29 -3.28
C GLU A 89 0.56 18.22 -3.92
N MET A 90 -0.28 18.82 -3.08
CA MET A 90 -1.19 19.88 -3.48
C MET A 90 -0.85 21.17 -2.74
N LYS A 91 -0.61 22.24 -3.50
CA LYS A 91 -0.32 23.58 -2.97
C LYS A 91 -1.59 24.43 -2.88
N ALA A 92 -1.64 25.29 -1.89
CA ALA A 92 -2.79 26.16 -1.60
C ALA A 92 -4.13 25.37 -1.56
N PHE A 93 -4.10 24.18 -0.92
CA PHE A 93 -5.27 23.32 -0.83
C PHE A 93 -6.25 23.79 0.23
N GLU A 94 -7.49 24.08 -0.17
CA GLU A 94 -8.58 24.44 0.73
C GLU A 94 -9.41 23.22 1.15
N SER A 95 -9.35 22.86 2.42
CA SER A 95 -10.26 21.89 3.02
C SER A 95 -11.56 22.58 3.44
N LYS A 96 -12.63 22.31 2.70
CA LYS A 96 -13.97 22.86 2.98
C LYS A 96 -14.52 22.42 4.33
N ASP A 97 -14.24 21.17 4.70
CA ASP A 97 -14.69 20.58 5.97
C ASP A 97 -14.02 21.25 7.18
N LEU A 98 -12.73 21.48 7.09
CA LEU A 98 -11.96 22.12 8.16
C LEU A 98 -11.99 23.65 8.08
N LYS A 99 -12.53 24.22 6.99
CA LYS A 99 -12.50 25.67 6.69
C LYS A 99 -11.07 26.22 6.79
N ARG A 100 -10.11 25.45 6.28
CA ARG A 100 -8.68 25.75 6.40
C ARG A 100 -7.99 25.56 5.06
N THR A 101 -7.11 26.49 4.71
CA THR A 101 -6.20 26.38 3.58
C THR A 101 -4.83 25.90 4.09
N PHE A 102 -4.30 24.87 3.43
CA PHE A 102 -2.94 24.38 3.63
C PHE A 102 -2.05 24.94 2.51
N ASP A 103 -0.91 25.55 2.88
CA ASP A 103 0.06 26.03 1.89
C ASP A 103 0.57 24.87 1.02
N SER A 104 0.80 23.71 1.64
CA SER A 104 1.08 22.45 0.98
C SER A 104 0.53 21.30 1.82
N VAL A 105 -0.06 20.31 1.17
CA VAL A 105 -0.49 19.04 1.77
C VAL A 105 -0.21 17.90 0.80
N LEU A 106 0.38 16.82 1.32
CA LEU A 106 0.66 15.63 0.55
C LEU A 106 -0.50 14.64 0.72
N PHE A 107 -1.21 14.33 -0.35
CA PHE A 107 -2.25 13.30 -0.36
C PHE A 107 -1.60 11.93 -0.55
N VAL A 108 -1.74 11.06 0.42
CA VAL A 108 -1.20 9.69 0.38
C VAL A 108 -2.33 8.67 0.44
N GLU A 109 -2.13 7.54 -0.19
CA GLU A 109 -3.17 6.51 -0.29
C GLU A 109 -3.50 5.83 1.05
N GLY A 110 -2.57 5.88 2.01
CA GLY A 110 -2.72 5.35 3.35
C GLY A 110 -1.40 5.36 4.10
N ILE A 111 -1.47 4.99 5.37
CA ILE A 111 -0.29 4.83 6.23
C ILE A 111 -0.23 3.40 6.78
N ILE A 112 0.97 2.89 6.95
CA ILE A 112 1.24 1.57 7.50
C ILE A 112 1.72 1.74 8.94
N ASP A 113 1.10 1.03 9.86
CA ASP A 113 1.53 0.95 11.26
C ASP A 113 2.58 -0.16 11.39
N PRO A 114 3.83 0.14 11.72
CA PRO A 114 4.86 -0.89 11.88
C PRO A 114 4.64 -1.77 13.14
N ASN A 115 3.82 -1.30 14.10
CA ASN A 115 3.44 -2.04 15.29
C ASN A 115 1.93 -1.98 15.49
N PRO A 116 1.13 -2.69 14.67
CA PRO A 116 -0.31 -2.74 14.89
C PRO A 116 -0.57 -3.38 16.27
N PRO A 117 -1.59 -2.89 17.03
CA PRO A 117 -2.07 -3.63 18.18
C PRO A 117 -2.39 -5.05 17.71
N VAL A 118 -1.99 -6.05 18.49
CA VAL A 118 -2.31 -7.47 18.17
C VAL A 118 -3.82 -7.66 18.36
N GLU A 119 -4.61 -7.18 17.43
CA GLU A 119 -5.92 -7.73 17.16
C GLU A 119 -5.67 -8.94 16.28
N THR A 120 -6.21 -10.05 16.68
CA THR A 120 -6.11 -11.34 16.02
C THR A 120 -6.72 -11.24 14.61
N GLU A 121 -6.02 -10.61 13.69
CA GLU A 121 -6.31 -10.68 12.29
C GLU A 121 -5.38 -11.71 11.66
N THR A 122 -6.02 -12.68 11.08
CA THR A 122 -5.50 -13.81 10.35
C THR A 122 -4.33 -13.35 9.47
N THR A 123 -3.16 -13.84 9.81
CA THR A 123 -1.89 -13.71 9.09
C THR A 123 -2.14 -13.87 7.61
N SER A 124 -2.18 -12.78 6.86
CA SER A 124 -2.06 -12.84 5.42
C SER A 124 -0.58 -12.92 5.08
N SER A 125 -0.03 -14.13 5.25
CA SER A 125 1.11 -14.55 4.44
C SER A 125 0.70 -14.26 3.00
N ILE A 126 1.48 -13.48 2.24
CA ILE A 126 1.25 -13.28 0.82
C ILE A 126 1.31 -14.66 0.15
N PRO A 127 0.18 -15.34 -0.09
CA PRO A 127 0.18 -16.45 -0.99
C PRO A 127 0.37 -15.81 -2.35
N LYS A 128 1.16 -16.40 -3.21
CA LYS A 128 1.09 -16.17 -4.65
C LYS A 128 -0.40 -16.21 -5.02
N VAL A 129 -1.04 -15.01 -5.08
CA VAL A 129 -2.50 -14.92 -5.15
C VAL A 129 -2.89 -15.50 -6.50
N ALA A 130 -3.48 -16.67 -6.47
CA ALA A 130 -4.00 -17.30 -7.66
C ALA A 130 -5.04 -16.35 -8.29
N SER A 131 -4.87 -16.06 -9.56
CA SER A 131 -5.86 -15.26 -10.30
C SER A 131 -7.23 -15.90 -10.21
N SER A 132 -8.26 -15.13 -9.92
CA SER A 132 -9.66 -15.54 -9.82
C SER A 132 -10.56 -14.61 -10.61
N ALA A 133 -11.35 -15.17 -11.52
CA ALA A 133 -12.36 -14.44 -12.25
C ALA A 133 -13.72 -14.35 -11.48
N ALA A 134 -13.80 -14.94 -10.30
CA ALA A 134 -15.03 -14.98 -9.51
C ALA A 134 -15.40 -13.57 -8.98
N LEU A 135 -16.65 -13.17 -9.14
CA LEU A 135 -17.17 -11.94 -8.58
C LEU A 135 -17.58 -12.15 -7.11
N SER A 136 -17.50 -11.10 -6.32
CA SER A 136 -18.02 -11.11 -4.96
C SER A 136 -19.53 -11.31 -4.93
N LYS A 137 -20.02 -11.95 -3.85
CA LYS A 137 -21.46 -12.15 -3.64
C LYS A 137 -22.18 -10.80 -3.66
N GLY A 138 -23.23 -10.72 -4.49
CA GLY A 138 -24.04 -9.51 -4.64
C GLY A 138 -23.59 -8.56 -5.75
N ILE A 139 -22.47 -8.83 -6.40
CA ILE A 139 -22.02 -8.07 -7.57
C ILE A 139 -22.45 -8.78 -8.84
N THR A 140 -23.22 -8.07 -9.66
CA THR A 140 -23.64 -8.51 -11.00
C THR A 140 -23.20 -7.44 -12.00
N LEU A 141 -22.47 -7.84 -13.03
CA LEU A 141 -22.01 -6.89 -14.05
C LEU A 141 -23.19 -6.22 -14.77
N ALA A 142 -23.11 -4.93 -14.96
CA ALA A 142 -24.06 -4.21 -15.80
C ALA A 142 -24.03 -4.74 -17.24
N LYS A 143 -25.09 -4.50 -18.00
CA LYS A 143 -25.14 -4.94 -19.40
C LYS A 143 -24.00 -4.35 -20.22
N GLY A 144 -23.21 -5.22 -20.84
CA GLY A 144 -22.01 -4.84 -21.58
C GLY A 144 -20.81 -4.48 -20.70
N GLY A 145 -20.91 -4.68 -19.38
CA GLY A 145 -19.81 -4.51 -18.45
C GLY A 145 -18.82 -5.67 -18.47
N ILE A 146 -17.62 -5.40 -18.00
CA ILE A 146 -16.53 -6.38 -17.86
C ILE A 146 -16.09 -6.45 -16.40
N SER A 147 -15.49 -7.57 -15.97
CA SER A 147 -14.88 -7.71 -14.66
C SER A 147 -13.49 -7.09 -14.62
N LEU A 148 -12.97 -6.82 -13.41
CA LEU A 148 -11.59 -6.38 -13.25
C LEU A 148 -10.60 -7.44 -13.74
N PHE A 149 -10.94 -8.72 -13.59
CA PHE A 149 -10.14 -9.80 -14.18
C PHE A 149 -10.00 -9.65 -15.69
N GLN A 150 -11.10 -9.35 -16.40
CA GLN A 150 -11.07 -9.12 -17.84
C GLN A 150 -10.35 -7.82 -18.20
N LEU A 151 -10.59 -6.74 -17.43
CA LEU A 151 -9.90 -5.45 -17.63
C LEU A 151 -8.38 -5.65 -17.61
N TYR A 152 -7.85 -6.21 -16.53
CA TYR A 152 -6.41 -6.39 -16.37
C TYR A 152 -5.82 -7.41 -17.35
N GLY A 153 -6.54 -8.48 -17.63
CA GLY A 153 -6.11 -9.51 -18.59
C GLY A 153 -6.09 -9.05 -20.05
N THR A 154 -6.81 -7.98 -20.37
CA THR A 154 -6.90 -7.47 -21.76
C THR A 154 -6.60 -5.97 -21.87
N ARG A 155 -6.00 -5.37 -20.85
CA ARG A 155 -5.78 -3.92 -20.70
C ARG A 155 -5.19 -3.25 -21.94
N ASP A 156 -4.18 -3.87 -22.57
CA ASP A 156 -3.52 -3.32 -23.76
C ASP A 156 -4.47 -3.15 -24.95
N LYS A 157 -5.50 -4.02 -25.04
CA LYS A 157 -6.55 -3.94 -26.07
C LYS A 157 -7.65 -2.94 -25.72
N LEU A 158 -7.70 -2.52 -24.46
CA LEU A 158 -8.72 -1.62 -23.92
C LEU A 158 -8.24 -0.18 -23.81
N GLU A 159 -6.95 0.08 -23.99
CA GLU A 159 -6.42 1.44 -23.97
C GLU A 159 -7.20 2.39 -24.87
N GLY A 160 -7.59 3.53 -24.31
CA GLY A 160 -8.41 4.54 -24.99
C GLY A 160 -9.87 4.17 -25.20
N LYS A 161 -10.29 2.92 -24.89
CA LYS A 161 -11.68 2.49 -25.03
C LYS A 161 -12.48 2.77 -23.77
N THR A 162 -13.77 2.90 -23.95
CA THR A 162 -14.73 3.04 -22.85
C THR A 162 -15.20 1.66 -22.39
N VAL A 163 -15.12 1.42 -21.07
CA VAL A 163 -15.58 0.20 -20.41
C VAL A 163 -16.64 0.52 -19.37
N ILE A 164 -17.44 -0.48 -19.01
CA ILE A 164 -18.36 -0.42 -17.87
C ILE A 164 -17.85 -1.41 -16.83
N LEU A 165 -17.62 -0.92 -15.61
CA LEU A 165 -17.16 -1.71 -14.47
C LEU A 165 -18.22 -1.64 -13.38
N THR A 166 -18.56 -2.78 -12.80
CA THR A 166 -19.47 -2.87 -11.66
C THR A 166 -18.73 -3.42 -10.47
N GLY A 167 -18.82 -2.75 -9.33
CA GLY A 167 -18.16 -3.22 -8.13
C GLY A 167 -18.58 -2.43 -6.89
N LYS A 168 -18.01 -2.83 -5.76
CA LYS A 168 -18.16 -2.14 -4.49
C LYS A 168 -17.10 -1.05 -4.36
N VAL A 169 -17.53 0.13 -3.95
CA VAL A 169 -16.65 1.25 -3.61
C VAL A 169 -15.94 0.93 -2.29
N VAL A 170 -14.62 0.74 -2.34
CA VAL A 170 -13.82 0.46 -1.15
C VAL A 170 -13.06 1.68 -0.65
N LYS A 171 -12.88 2.69 -1.51
CA LYS A 171 -12.24 3.95 -1.16
C LYS A 171 -12.84 5.09 -1.99
N PHE A 172 -13.04 6.24 -1.37
CA PHE A 172 -13.54 7.44 -2.02
C PHE A 172 -12.78 8.66 -1.55
N MET A 173 -12.14 9.36 -2.47
CA MET A 173 -11.35 10.56 -2.22
C MET A 173 -11.90 11.71 -3.07
N PRO A 174 -12.67 12.63 -2.48
CA PRO A 174 -13.30 13.72 -3.22
C PRO A 174 -12.34 14.87 -3.51
N ASP A 175 -12.65 15.62 -4.57
CA ASP A 175 -12.08 16.94 -4.89
C ASP A 175 -10.54 16.96 -5.10
N ILE A 176 -9.88 15.83 -5.41
CA ILE A 176 -8.47 15.81 -5.80
C ILE A 176 -8.35 16.16 -7.28
N MET A 177 -7.57 17.20 -7.60
CA MET A 177 -7.40 17.70 -8.98
C MET A 177 -8.74 17.97 -9.68
N LYS A 178 -9.74 18.47 -8.92
CA LYS A 178 -11.12 18.76 -9.37
C LYS A 178 -11.91 17.53 -9.82
N LYS A 179 -11.50 16.34 -9.39
CA LYS A 179 -12.20 15.07 -9.63
C LYS A 179 -12.35 14.30 -8.32
N ASN A 180 -13.29 13.38 -8.29
CA ASN A 180 -13.40 12.38 -7.26
C ASN A 180 -12.64 11.12 -7.71
N TRP A 181 -11.93 10.49 -6.78
CA TRP A 181 -11.16 9.27 -7.00
C TRP A 181 -11.83 8.13 -6.25
N VAL A 182 -12.10 7.06 -6.96
CA VAL A 182 -12.84 5.91 -6.46
C VAL A 182 -12.01 4.66 -6.66
N HIS A 183 -11.83 3.85 -5.61
CA HIS A 183 -11.36 2.49 -5.76
C HIS A 183 -12.55 1.54 -5.77
N LEU A 184 -12.63 0.73 -6.80
CA LEU A 184 -13.72 -0.20 -7.05
C LEU A 184 -13.21 -1.64 -7.05
N GLN A 185 -13.87 -2.52 -6.28
CA GLN A 185 -13.59 -3.96 -6.25
C GLN A 185 -14.79 -4.76 -6.70
N ASP A 186 -14.60 -5.77 -7.55
CA ASP A 186 -15.64 -6.69 -7.96
C ASP A 186 -15.48 -8.11 -7.40
N GLY A 187 -14.41 -8.35 -6.63
CA GLY A 187 -14.07 -9.64 -6.04
C GLY A 187 -13.18 -10.52 -6.91
N SER A 188 -13.05 -10.18 -8.20
CA SER A 188 -12.10 -10.88 -9.06
C SER A 188 -10.66 -10.44 -8.76
N ASN A 189 -9.69 -11.26 -9.14
CA ASN A 189 -8.27 -10.98 -8.95
C ASN A 189 -7.49 -11.44 -10.18
N PHE A 190 -6.68 -10.56 -10.73
CA PHE A 190 -5.77 -10.87 -11.82
C PHE A 190 -4.33 -10.61 -11.40
N ASN A 191 -3.58 -11.65 -11.06
CA ASN A 191 -2.17 -11.58 -10.65
C ASN A 191 -1.90 -10.59 -9.51
N GLY A 192 -2.81 -10.48 -8.54
CA GLY A 192 -2.70 -9.55 -7.42
C GLY A 192 -3.52 -8.27 -7.58
N PHE A 193 -3.90 -7.88 -8.80
CA PHE A 193 -4.78 -6.74 -9.04
C PHE A 193 -6.23 -7.11 -8.70
N ASN A 194 -6.77 -6.55 -7.65
CA ASN A 194 -8.11 -6.83 -7.13
C ASN A 194 -9.00 -5.59 -7.03
N ASP A 195 -8.48 -4.40 -7.29
CA ASP A 195 -9.22 -3.13 -7.38
C ASP A 195 -8.79 -2.31 -8.59
N ILE A 196 -9.53 -1.28 -8.90
CA ILE A 196 -9.24 -0.31 -9.95
C ILE A 196 -9.50 1.10 -9.47
N THR A 197 -8.58 2.00 -9.76
CA THR A 197 -8.76 3.42 -9.53
C THR A 197 -9.56 4.04 -10.69
N ILE A 198 -10.57 4.82 -10.34
CA ILE A 198 -11.48 5.47 -11.29
C ILE A 198 -11.60 6.95 -10.94
N THR A 199 -11.47 7.85 -11.91
CA THR A 199 -11.80 9.27 -11.72
C THR A 199 -13.20 9.58 -12.22
N THR A 200 -13.95 10.39 -11.47
CA THR A 200 -15.34 10.75 -11.79
C THR A 200 -15.70 12.11 -11.20
N LEU A 201 -16.77 12.72 -11.67
CA LEU A 201 -17.43 13.85 -11.01
C LEU A 201 -18.62 13.41 -10.14
N GLU A 202 -19.01 12.14 -10.24
CA GLU A 202 -20.11 11.57 -9.48
C GLU A 202 -19.77 11.47 -7.99
N LYS A 203 -20.79 11.52 -7.15
CA LYS A 203 -20.67 11.31 -5.71
C LYS A 203 -21.16 9.91 -5.37
N VAL A 204 -20.27 9.10 -4.84
CA VAL A 204 -20.56 7.74 -4.38
C VAL A 204 -20.15 7.64 -2.91
N LYS A 205 -20.58 6.58 -2.25
CA LYS A 205 -20.21 6.30 -0.86
C LYS A 205 -19.41 5.00 -0.79
N ILE A 206 -18.56 4.89 0.21
CA ILE A 206 -17.94 3.61 0.55
C ILE A 206 -19.05 2.59 0.82
N ASP A 207 -18.81 1.36 0.41
CA ASP A 207 -19.74 0.21 0.42
C ASP A 207 -20.87 0.25 -0.60
N ASP A 208 -21.08 1.34 -1.36
CA ASP A 208 -22.03 1.33 -2.47
C ASP A 208 -21.57 0.34 -3.55
N ILE A 209 -22.53 -0.42 -4.11
CA ILE A 209 -22.30 -1.19 -5.34
C ILE A 209 -22.77 -0.31 -6.50
N VAL A 210 -21.81 0.06 -7.34
CA VAL A 210 -22.06 0.99 -8.46
C VAL A 210 -21.55 0.43 -9.77
N SER A 211 -22.15 0.87 -10.87
CA SER A 211 -21.64 0.65 -12.23
C SER A 211 -21.14 1.98 -12.78
N LEU A 212 -19.87 2.03 -13.14
CA LEU A 212 -19.21 3.21 -13.67
C LEU A 212 -18.74 2.94 -15.10
N LYS A 213 -19.02 3.89 -16.00
CA LYS A 213 -18.62 3.84 -17.41
C LYS A 213 -17.58 4.91 -17.67
N GLY A 214 -16.35 4.54 -17.99
CA GLY A 214 -15.22 5.46 -18.16
C GLY A 214 -14.21 4.97 -19.19
N LYS A 215 -13.23 5.81 -19.50
CA LYS A 215 -12.17 5.57 -20.49
C LYS A 215 -10.97 4.93 -19.83
N VAL A 216 -10.49 3.81 -20.37
CA VAL A 216 -9.25 3.17 -19.91
C VAL A 216 -8.03 3.96 -20.38
N VAL A 217 -7.14 4.26 -19.46
CA VAL A 217 -5.84 4.91 -19.71
C VAL A 217 -4.76 4.05 -19.08
N LEU A 218 -3.70 3.79 -19.83
CA LEU A 218 -2.54 3.05 -19.34
C LEU A 218 -1.38 3.99 -19.05
N ASN A 219 -0.53 3.56 -18.10
CA ASN A 219 0.73 4.21 -17.76
C ASN A 219 0.56 5.72 -17.50
N LYS A 220 -0.53 6.09 -16.82
CA LYS A 220 -0.83 7.48 -16.49
C LYS A 220 0.16 7.98 -15.45
N ASP A 221 0.96 8.97 -15.82
CA ASP A 221 1.82 9.71 -14.91
C ASP A 221 1.16 11.06 -14.58
N LEU A 222 0.89 11.29 -13.31
CA LEU A 222 0.33 12.54 -12.78
C LEU A 222 1.40 13.49 -12.23
N GLY A 223 2.67 13.08 -12.31
CA GLY A 223 3.76 13.78 -11.65
C GLY A 223 3.90 13.40 -10.18
N SER A 224 4.96 13.89 -9.53
CA SER A 224 5.23 13.67 -8.10
C SER A 224 5.25 12.19 -7.65
N GLY A 225 5.61 11.26 -8.53
CA GLY A 225 5.64 9.82 -8.24
C GLY A 225 4.34 9.08 -8.50
N TYR A 226 3.21 9.77 -8.65
CA TYR A 226 1.90 9.12 -8.89
C TYR A 226 1.80 8.56 -10.29
N LYS A 227 1.88 7.24 -10.39
CA LYS A 227 1.76 6.50 -11.65
C LYS A 227 0.71 5.41 -11.50
N TYR A 228 -0.12 5.29 -12.51
CA TYR A 228 -1.15 4.25 -12.60
C TYR A 228 -0.91 3.41 -13.85
N ASP A 229 -0.63 2.13 -13.66
CA ASP A 229 -0.52 1.18 -14.77
C ASP A 229 -1.84 1.09 -15.55
N VAL A 230 -2.95 1.12 -14.82
CA VAL A 230 -4.30 1.18 -15.36
C VAL A 230 -5.12 2.17 -14.55
N LEU A 231 -5.75 3.12 -15.24
CA LEU A 231 -6.68 4.10 -14.67
C LEU A 231 -7.94 4.13 -15.54
N VAL A 232 -9.10 4.31 -14.93
CA VAL A 232 -10.33 4.60 -15.69
C VAL A 232 -10.74 6.04 -15.45
N GLU A 233 -10.66 6.87 -16.50
CA GLU A 233 -10.88 8.30 -16.37
C GLU A 233 -12.29 8.72 -16.79
N ASP A 234 -12.74 9.82 -16.17
CA ASP A 234 -13.97 10.56 -16.50
C ASP A 234 -15.21 9.68 -16.52
N ALA A 235 -15.30 8.79 -15.54
CA ALA A 235 -16.38 7.85 -15.46
C ALA A 235 -17.68 8.51 -15.01
N VAL A 236 -18.80 7.97 -15.52
CA VAL A 236 -20.16 8.36 -15.15
C VAL A 236 -20.93 7.14 -14.64
N LEU A 237 -21.89 7.38 -13.74
CA LEU A 237 -22.77 6.32 -13.27
C LEU A 237 -23.66 5.78 -14.40
N VAL A 238 -23.75 4.47 -14.49
CA VAL A 238 -24.66 3.75 -15.38
C VAL A 238 -25.91 3.40 -14.56
N LYS A 239 -27.08 3.80 -15.06
CA LYS A 239 -28.39 3.49 -14.47
C LYS A 239 -28.90 2.14 -14.94
#